data_6187fc298f3bd31a5806438921af171b
#
_entry.id   6187fc298f3bd31a5806438921af171b
#
_cell.length_a   1.000
_cell.length_b   1.000
_cell.length_c   1.000
_cell.angle_alpha   90.00
_cell.angle_beta   90.00
_cell.angle_gamma   90.00
#
_symmetry.space_group_name_H-M   'P 1'
#
loop_
_entity.id
_entity.type
_entity.pdbx_description
1 polymer ?
#
loop_
_entity_poly.entity_id
_entity_poly.type
_entity_poly.pdbx_seq_one_letter_code
_entity_poly.pdbx_strand_id
1 'polypeptide(L)'
;MMSNLTSPERARAMLITGAGVLIGLTMAVLGRNDPMGAHGWIVLLFCGVLFFIVADKLYDAEPVEDRSISYYDDPTKVGILLALFWAVVAMGMGVWVASQLAWPDLRFDAAWSSFGRIRPVHTSGVIFGFGGNALIATSYHIMQRTSRARMPDQVSPWFVLLGFNLFCVVAASG
;
A
#
# COMPACT_ATOMS: atom_id res chain seq x y z
N MET A 1 -10.66 -10.07 -3.79
CA MET A 1 -9.88 -8.87 -4.14
C MET A 1 -9.32 -8.91 -5.57
N MET A 2 -8.76 -9.99 -6.05
CA MET A 2 -8.23 -10.14 -7.42
C MET A 2 -8.85 -11.36 -8.15
N SER A 3 -10.14 -11.63 -7.93
CA SER A 3 -10.81 -12.85 -8.41
C SER A 3 -11.14 -12.86 -9.91
N ASN A 4 -11.07 -11.72 -10.60
CA ASN A 4 -11.54 -11.57 -11.97
C ASN A 4 -10.42 -11.16 -12.94
N LEU A 5 -9.17 -11.49 -12.64
CA LEU A 5 -8.05 -11.20 -13.54
C LEU A 5 -8.07 -12.14 -14.74
N THR A 6 -7.87 -11.59 -15.92
CA THR A 6 -7.64 -12.39 -17.16
C THR A 6 -6.24 -13.01 -17.14
N SER A 7 -5.98 -14.03 -17.95
CA SER A 7 -4.65 -14.66 -18.04
C SER A 7 -3.51 -13.69 -18.27
N PRO A 8 -3.57 -12.70 -19.19
CA PRO A 8 -2.50 -11.73 -19.37
C PRO A 8 -2.36 -10.79 -18.17
N GLU A 9 -3.45 -10.47 -17.46
CA GLU A 9 -3.38 -9.66 -16.23
C GLU A 9 -2.72 -10.44 -15.08
N ARG A 10 -3.04 -11.74 -14.93
CA ARG A 10 -2.37 -12.63 -13.96
C ARG A 10 -0.87 -12.70 -14.22
N ALA A 11 -0.47 -12.90 -15.48
CA ALA A 11 0.94 -12.95 -15.87
C ALA A 11 1.67 -11.63 -15.53
N ARG A 12 1.08 -10.48 -15.83
CA ARG A 12 1.64 -9.16 -15.48
C ARG A 12 1.75 -8.98 -13.97
N ALA A 13 0.71 -9.32 -13.21
CA ALA A 13 0.72 -9.21 -11.77
C ALA A 13 1.81 -10.11 -11.14
N MET A 14 1.99 -11.34 -11.64
CA MET A 14 3.06 -12.23 -11.19
C MET A 14 4.45 -11.69 -11.52
N LEU A 15 4.65 -11.12 -12.70
CA LEU A 15 5.94 -10.52 -13.06
C LEU A 15 6.29 -9.35 -12.14
N ILE A 16 5.33 -8.46 -11.87
CA ILE A 16 5.53 -7.29 -11.01
C ILE A 16 5.83 -7.73 -9.57
N THR A 17 5.00 -8.62 -9.00
CA THR A 17 5.19 -9.07 -7.61
C THR A 17 6.44 -9.93 -7.47
N GLY A 18 6.75 -10.79 -8.44
CA GLY A 18 7.98 -11.58 -8.49
C GLY A 18 9.25 -10.71 -8.58
N ALA A 19 9.24 -9.67 -9.39
CA ALA A 19 10.32 -8.68 -9.42
C ALA A 19 10.49 -7.99 -8.06
N GLY A 20 9.37 -7.62 -7.41
CA GLY A 20 9.39 -7.04 -6.06
C GLY A 20 9.99 -8.01 -5.02
N VAL A 21 9.67 -9.31 -5.09
CA VAL A 21 10.28 -10.35 -4.23
C VAL A 21 11.79 -10.42 -4.43
N LEU A 22 12.26 -10.42 -5.68
CA LEU A 22 13.70 -10.44 -5.99
C LEU A 22 14.42 -9.20 -5.48
N ILE A 23 13.84 -8.02 -5.69
CA ILE A 23 14.40 -6.74 -5.20
C ILE A 23 14.44 -6.77 -3.67
N GLY A 24 13.36 -7.13 -3.00
CA GLY A 24 13.28 -7.20 -1.55
C GLY A 24 14.30 -8.19 -0.96
N LEU A 25 14.44 -9.39 -1.57
CA LEU A 25 15.44 -10.37 -1.17
C LEU A 25 16.86 -9.83 -1.34
N THR A 26 17.15 -9.21 -2.49
CA THR A 26 18.46 -8.61 -2.75
C THR A 26 18.80 -7.54 -1.73
N MET A 27 17.87 -6.64 -1.41
CA MET A 27 18.05 -5.61 -0.38
C MET A 27 18.22 -6.21 1.01
N ALA A 28 17.46 -7.24 1.36
CA ALA A 28 17.51 -7.89 2.68
C ALA A 28 18.85 -8.61 2.91
N VAL A 29 19.37 -9.29 1.87
CA VAL A 29 20.59 -10.10 1.97
C VAL A 29 21.86 -9.30 1.73
N LEU A 30 21.85 -8.39 0.76
CA LEU A 30 23.03 -7.59 0.36
C LEU A 30 23.07 -6.20 1.00
N GLY A 31 22.05 -5.81 1.76
CA GLY A 31 22.01 -4.54 2.46
C GLY A 31 23.15 -4.44 3.48
N ARG A 32 24.06 -3.50 3.26
CA ARG A 32 25.25 -3.28 4.12
C ARG A 32 24.96 -2.43 5.35
N ASN A 33 23.75 -1.90 5.47
CA ASN A 33 23.31 -1.09 6.60
C ASN A 33 21.93 -1.55 7.07
N ASP A 34 21.65 -1.37 8.36
CA ASP A 34 20.40 -1.82 8.98
C ASP A 34 19.13 -1.27 8.32
N PRO A 35 19.04 0.02 7.93
CA PRO A 35 17.84 0.52 7.24
C PRO A 35 17.58 -0.18 5.92
N MET A 36 18.61 -0.41 5.09
CA MET A 36 18.43 -1.07 3.79
C MET A 36 17.98 -2.53 3.95
N GLY A 37 18.54 -3.25 4.92
CA GLY A 37 18.13 -4.62 5.24
C GLY A 37 16.67 -4.66 5.73
N ALA A 38 16.29 -3.77 6.64
CA ALA A 38 14.93 -3.68 7.16
C ALA A 38 13.91 -3.37 6.04
N HIS A 39 14.20 -2.40 5.17
CA HIS A 39 13.35 -2.08 4.01
C HIS A 39 13.27 -3.27 3.04
N GLY A 40 14.37 -4.01 2.84
CA GLY A 40 14.39 -5.24 2.05
C GLY A 40 13.41 -6.27 2.58
N TRP A 41 13.36 -6.50 3.88
CA TRP A 41 12.38 -7.41 4.51
C TRP A 41 10.94 -6.93 4.35
N ILE A 42 10.68 -5.63 4.48
CA ILE A 42 9.33 -5.05 4.26
C ILE A 42 8.88 -5.31 2.82
N VAL A 43 9.72 -4.99 1.84
CA VAL A 43 9.41 -5.20 0.42
C VAL A 43 9.23 -6.68 0.10
N LEU A 44 10.12 -7.54 0.61
CA LEU A 44 10.07 -8.99 0.41
C LEU A 44 8.75 -9.60 0.94
N LEU A 45 8.39 -9.28 2.16
CA LEU A 45 7.16 -9.80 2.78
C LEU A 45 5.92 -9.28 2.07
N PHE A 46 5.87 -7.99 1.78
CA PHE A 46 4.73 -7.39 1.09
C PHE A 46 4.53 -7.97 -0.32
N CYS A 47 5.58 -7.97 -1.14
CA CYS A 47 5.51 -8.52 -2.49
C CYS A 47 5.34 -10.04 -2.49
N GLY A 48 5.91 -10.76 -1.50
CA GLY A 48 5.75 -12.19 -1.33
C GLY A 48 4.30 -12.58 -1.06
N VAL A 49 3.62 -11.89 -0.15
CA VAL A 49 2.20 -12.12 0.13
C VAL A 49 1.35 -11.85 -1.13
N LEU A 50 1.61 -10.74 -1.84
CA LEU A 50 0.89 -10.44 -3.08
C LEU A 50 1.17 -11.48 -4.17
N PHE A 51 2.40 -11.96 -4.30
CA PHE A 51 2.76 -13.01 -5.25
C PHE A 51 1.98 -14.30 -4.98
N PHE A 52 1.89 -14.72 -3.72
CA PHE A 52 1.10 -15.89 -3.33
C PHE A 52 -0.39 -15.73 -3.63
N ILE A 53 -0.97 -14.54 -3.34
CA ILE A 53 -2.37 -14.25 -3.65
C ILE A 53 -2.64 -14.35 -5.16
N VAL A 54 -1.72 -13.87 -5.99
CA VAL A 54 -1.87 -13.94 -7.46
C VAL A 54 -1.63 -15.37 -7.96
N ALA A 55 -0.64 -16.08 -7.39
CA ALA A 55 -0.33 -17.46 -7.76
C ALA A 55 -1.49 -18.42 -7.45
N ASP A 56 -2.18 -18.23 -6.32
CA ASP A 56 -3.38 -18.99 -5.96
C ASP A 56 -4.49 -18.86 -7.02
N LYS A 57 -4.53 -17.73 -7.74
CA LYS A 57 -5.52 -17.45 -8.79
C LYS A 57 -5.11 -17.89 -10.20
N LEU A 58 -3.93 -18.50 -10.37
CA LEU A 58 -3.44 -18.90 -11.70
C LEU A 58 -4.35 -19.90 -12.42
N TYR A 59 -4.96 -20.79 -11.65
CA TYR A 59 -5.78 -21.88 -12.16
C TYR A 59 -7.29 -21.56 -12.16
N ASP A 60 -7.68 -20.35 -11.72
CA ASP A 60 -9.08 -19.95 -11.76
C ASP A 60 -9.56 -19.84 -13.22
N ALA A 61 -10.82 -20.21 -13.46
CA ALA A 61 -11.43 -20.05 -14.77
C ALA A 61 -11.37 -18.59 -15.24
N GLU A 62 -11.27 -18.41 -16.58
CA GLU A 62 -11.35 -17.06 -17.15
C GLU A 62 -12.68 -16.40 -16.76
N PRO A 63 -12.64 -15.11 -16.36
CA PRO A 63 -13.86 -14.40 -16.04
C PRO A 63 -14.75 -14.30 -17.28
N VAL A 64 -16.03 -14.61 -17.12
CA VAL A 64 -17.02 -14.39 -18.17
C VAL A 64 -17.12 -12.88 -18.40
N GLU A 65 -16.94 -12.44 -19.64
CA GLU A 65 -17.05 -11.04 -20.03
C GLU A 65 -18.52 -10.59 -19.90
N ASP A 66 -18.88 -10.01 -18.77
CA ASP A 66 -20.14 -9.31 -18.60
C ASP A 66 -20.03 -7.94 -19.27
N ARG A 67 -20.71 -7.78 -20.41
CA ARG A 67 -20.74 -6.53 -21.20
C ARG A 67 -21.60 -5.43 -20.57
N SER A 68 -22.19 -5.66 -19.40
CA SER A 68 -22.84 -4.60 -18.65
C SER A 68 -21.79 -3.57 -18.20
N ILE A 69 -22.16 -2.27 -18.17
CA ILE A 69 -21.30 -1.21 -17.66
C ILE A 69 -21.24 -1.34 -16.13
N SER A 70 -20.47 -2.31 -15.65
CA SER A 70 -20.16 -2.49 -14.23
C SER A 70 -18.86 -1.77 -13.93
N TYR A 71 -18.91 -0.71 -13.15
CA TYR A 71 -17.71 0.00 -12.71
C TYR A 71 -16.84 -0.88 -11.82
N TYR A 72 -15.52 -0.71 -11.93
CA TYR A 72 -14.56 -1.45 -11.13
C TYR A 72 -14.25 -0.66 -9.84
N ASP A 73 -15.08 -0.86 -8.81
CA ASP A 73 -15.02 -0.09 -7.56
C ASP A 73 -14.15 -0.70 -6.46
N ASP A 74 -13.62 -1.90 -6.63
CA ASP A 74 -12.84 -2.56 -5.58
C ASP A 74 -11.58 -1.78 -5.16
N PRO A 75 -10.75 -1.25 -6.08
CA PRO A 75 -9.61 -0.39 -5.70
C PRO A 75 -10.06 0.88 -4.98
N THR A 76 -11.21 1.46 -5.38
CA THR A 76 -11.79 2.63 -4.71
C THR A 76 -12.17 2.32 -3.27
N LYS A 77 -12.88 1.21 -3.02
CA LYS A 77 -13.30 0.78 -1.67
C LYS A 77 -12.09 0.54 -0.78
N VAL A 78 -11.11 -0.21 -1.28
CA VAL A 78 -9.88 -0.50 -0.52
C VAL A 78 -9.07 0.77 -0.28
N GLY A 79 -8.98 1.68 -1.25
CA GLY A 79 -8.32 2.97 -1.09
C GLY A 79 -8.96 3.83 0.01
N ILE A 80 -10.29 3.83 0.12
CA ILE A 80 -11.01 4.51 1.22
C ILE A 80 -10.67 3.85 2.57
N LEU A 81 -10.66 2.51 2.65
CA LEU A 81 -10.30 1.81 3.88
C LEU A 81 -8.85 2.09 4.30
N LEU A 82 -7.92 2.12 3.35
CA LEU A 82 -6.52 2.48 3.61
C LEU A 82 -6.38 3.93 4.06
N ALA A 83 -7.14 4.86 3.46
CA ALA A 83 -7.18 6.25 3.92
C ALA A 83 -7.65 6.33 5.39
N LEU A 84 -8.74 5.65 5.74
CA LEU A 84 -9.23 5.61 7.12
C LEU A 84 -8.23 4.96 8.08
N PHE A 85 -7.59 3.88 7.69
CA PHE A 85 -6.52 3.24 8.47
C PHE A 85 -5.39 4.24 8.77
N TRP A 86 -4.87 4.90 7.74
CA TRP A 86 -3.81 5.89 7.90
C TRP A 86 -4.27 7.11 8.70
N ALA A 87 -5.55 7.53 8.57
CA ALA A 87 -6.11 8.60 9.38
C ALA A 87 -6.01 8.26 10.87
N VAL A 88 -6.46 7.07 11.28
CA VAL A 88 -6.41 6.62 12.68
C VAL A 88 -4.97 6.51 13.17
N VAL A 89 -4.11 5.82 12.43
CA VAL A 89 -2.71 5.60 12.83
C VAL A 89 -1.95 6.92 12.89
N ALA A 90 -2.01 7.73 11.84
CA ALA A 90 -1.25 8.97 11.77
C ALA A 90 -1.75 10.02 12.79
N MET A 91 -3.07 10.15 12.98
CA MET A 91 -3.62 11.05 14.01
C MET A 91 -3.25 10.56 15.42
N GLY A 92 -3.30 9.26 15.68
CA GLY A 92 -2.85 8.66 16.93
C GLY A 92 -1.37 8.98 17.23
N MET A 93 -0.50 8.86 16.23
CA MET A 93 0.90 9.28 16.34
C MET A 93 1.04 10.77 16.65
N GLY A 94 0.18 11.61 16.08
CA GLY A 94 0.15 13.05 16.36
C GLY A 94 -0.22 13.36 17.81
N VAL A 95 -1.25 12.69 18.35
CA VAL A 95 -1.64 12.79 19.76
C VAL A 95 -0.49 12.35 20.66
N TRP A 96 0.14 11.23 20.34
CA TRP A 96 1.29 10.74 21.13
C TRP A 96 2.46 11.72 21.14
N VAL A 97 2.84 12.25 19.96
CA VAL A 97 3.89 13.28 19.87
C VAL A 97 3.54 14.53 20.69
N ALA A 98 2.30 15.00 20.59
CA ALA A 98 1.86 16.15 21.37
C ALA A 98 1.90 15.88 22.87
N SER A 99 1.53 14.66 23.31
CA SER A 99 1.56 14.25 24.70
C SER A 99 2.98 14.20 25.27
N GLN A 100 3.99 13.85 24.46
CA GLN A 100 5.40 13.87 24.88
C GLN A 100 5.92 15.27 25.24
N LEU A 101 5.29 16.34 24.74
CA LEU A 101 5.64 17.70 25.10
C LEU A 101 5.20 18.05 26.53
N ALA A 102 4.06 17.48 26.96
CA ALA A 102 3.52 17.68 28.31
C ALA A 102 4.10 16.66 29.32
N TRP A 103 4.32 15.42 28.87
CA TRP A 103 4.81 14.29 29.67
C TRP A 103 5.99 13.60 28.96
N PRO A 104 7.25 14.05 29.21
CA PRO A 104 8.44 13.51 28.53
C PRO A 104 8.66 12.01 28.73
N ASP A 105 8.19 11.44 29.83
CA ASP A 105 8.31 10.01 30.15
C ASP A 105 7.56 9.10 29.17
N LEU A 106 6.65 9.65 28.37
CA LEU A 106 5.95 8.91 27.31
C LEU A 106 6.86 8.55 26.11
N ARG A 107 8.15 8.85 26.18
CA ARG A 107 9.15 8.44 25.16
C ARG A 107 9.62 6.99 25.28
N PHE A 108 9.32 6.32 26.40
CA PHE A 108 9.66 4.91 26.66
C PHE A 108 11.15 4.54 26.49
N ASP A 109 12.08 5.47 26.58
CA ASP A 109 13.54 5.29 26.39
C ASP A 109 13.95 4.45 25.14
N ALA A 110 13.07 4.35 24.15
CA ALA A 110 13.31 3.64 22.92
C ALA A 110 13.59 4.63 21.76
N ALA A 111 14.61 4.35 20.97
CA ALA A 111 15.01 5.22 19.87
C ALA A 111 13.88 5.53 18.86
N TRP A 112 13.03 4.53 18.57
CA TRP A 112 11.90 4.66 17.66
C TRP A 112 10.75 5.51 18.24
N SER A 113 10.64 5.63 19.55
CA SER A 113 9.56 6.36 20.23
C SER A 113 9.88 7.84 20.46
N SER A 114 11.07 8.30 20.07
CA SER A 114 11.48 9.68 20.25
C SER A 114 10.62 10.66 19.44
N PHE A 115 10.42 11.86 19.97
CA PHE A 115 9.70 12.95 19.29
C PHE A 115 10.19 13.17 17.86
N GLY A 116 11.53 13.17 17.66
CA GLY A 116 12.14 13.39 16.36
C GLY A 116 11.84 12.29 15.33
N ARG A 117 11.56 11.06 15.78
CA ARG A 117 11.19 9.93 14.91
C ARG A 117 9.70 9.90 14.64
N ILE A 118 8.85 10.08 15.65
CA ILE A 118 7.40 9.96 15.51
C ILE A 118 6.78 11.14 14.75
N ARG A 119 7.32 12.36 14.91
CA ARG A 119 6.81 13.55 14.25
C ARG A 119 6.79 13.43 12.71
N PRO A 120 7.88 13.03 12.01
CA PRO A 120 7.85 12.77 10.57
C PRO A 120 6.85 11.68 10.18
N VAL A 121 6.74 10.60 10.97
CA VAL A 121 5.78 9.51 10.72
C VAL A 121 4.34 10.04 10.76
N HIS A 122 4.00 10.86 11.79
CA HIS A 122 2.72 11.54 11.86
C HIS A 122 2.46 12.40 10.62
N THR A 123 3.37 13.29 10.29
CA THR A 123 3.20 14.24 9.17
C THR A 123 3.06 13.52 7.84
N SER A 124 3.96 12.56 7.55
CA SER A 124 3.92 11.76 6.31
C SER A 124 2.69 10.86 6.25
N GLY A 125 2.29 10.27 7.37
CA GLY A 125 1.10 9.44 7.47
C GLY A 125 -0.19 10.23 7.20
N VAL A 126 -0.29 11.48 7.69
CA VAL A 126 -1.46 12.33 7.40
C VAL A 126 -1.47 12.78 5.95
N ILE A 127 -0.35 13.27 5.42
CA ILE A 127 -0.31 13.85 4.06
C ILE A 127 -0.41 12.72 3.01
N PHE A 128 0.47 11.74 3.08
CA PHE A 128 0.56 10.69 2.06
C PHE A 128 -0.34 9.50 2.40
N GLY A 129 -0.26 8.98 3.62
CA GLY A 129 -1.07 7.84 4.01
C GLY A 129 -2.56 8.13 3.93
N PHE A 130 -3.07 9.12 4.62
CA PHE A 130 -4.48 9.49 4.59
C PHE A 130 -4.84 10.26 3.32
N GLY A 131 -4.25 11.42 3.09
CA GLY A 131 -4.61 12.32 1.98
C GLY A 131 -4.34 11.69 0.62
N GLY A 132 -3.20 11.02 0.44
CA GLY A 132 -2.84 10.37 -0.81
C GLY A 132 -3.77 9.21 -1.17
N ASN A 133 -4.12 8.33 -0.22
CA ASN A 133 -5.09 7.26 -0.48
C ASN A 133 -6.49 7.80 -0.77
N ALA A 134 -6.93 8.83 -0.05
CA ALA A 134 -8.21 9.48 -0.30
C ALA A 134 -8.26 10.07 -1.72
N LEU A 135 -7.19 10.73 -2.16
CA LEU A 135 -7.06 11.29 -3.50
C LEU A 135 -7.09 10.21 -4.59
N ILE A 136 -6.31 9.13 -4.43
CA ILE A 136 -6.27 8.00 -5.37
C ILE A 136 -7.66 7.36 -5.48
N ALA A 137 -8.30 7.05 -4.35
CA ALA A 137 -9.61 6.41 -4.32
C ALA A 137 -10.70 7.27 -4.99
N THR A 138 -10.75 8.57 -4.65
CA THR A 138 -11.72 9.50 -5.26
C THR A 138 -11.46 9.71 -6.74
N SER A 139 -10.19 9.76 -7.16
CA SER A 139 -9.82 9.86 -8.58
C SER A 139 -10.33 8.66 -9.38
N TYR A 140 -10.15 7.44 -8.88
CA TYR A 140 -10.67 6.23 -9.53
C TYR A 140 -12.19 6.24 -9.63
N HIS A 141 -12.87 6.68 -8.57
CA HIS A 141 -14.32 6.79 -8.57
C HIS A 141 -14.82 7.80 -9.60
N ILE A 142 -14.29 9.03 -9.54
CA ILE A 142 -14.72 10.14 -10.41
C ILE A 142 -14.42 9.84 -11.88
N MET A 143 -13.21 9.34 -12.17
CA MET A 143 -12.79 9.04 -13.54
C MET A 143 -13.76 8.10 -14.24
N GLN A 144 -14.11 6.97 -13.63
CA GLN A 144 -15.01 5.99 -14.22
C GLN A 144 -16.41 6.56 -14.46
N ARG A 145 -16.93 7.37 -13.53
CA ARG A 145 -18.28 7.93 -13.64
C ARG A 145 -18.36 9.10 -14.61
N THR A 146 -17.35 9.94 -14.65
CA THR A 146 -17.29 11.08 -15.57
C THR A 146 -17.10 10.60 -17.02
N SER A 147 -16.21 9.62 -17.23
CA SER A 147 -16.00 9.02 -18.56
C SER A 147 -17.09 8.02 -18.96
N ARG A 148 -17.95 7.61 -18.02
CA ARG A 148 -18.94 6.52 -18.22
C ARG A 148 -18.30 5.24 -18.77
N ALA A 149 -17.07 4.96 -18.34
CA ALA A 149 -16.30 3.81 -18.77
C ALA A 149 -15.69 3.09 -17.58
N ARG A 150 -15.62 1.76 -17.64
CA ARG A 150 -14.88 0.94 -16.69
C ARG A 150 -13.36 1.17 -16.88
N MET A 151 -12.58 1.01 -15.84
CA MET A 151 -11.12 0.94 -15.96
C MET A 151 -10.71 -0.16 -16.96
N PRO A 152 -9.77 0.14 -17.86
CA PRO A 152 -9.40 -0.76 -18.96
C PRO A 152 -8.66 -2.02 -18.49
N ASP A 153 -8.10 -1.99 -17.28
CA ASP A 153 -7.24 -3.03 -16.74
C ASP A 153 -7.41 -3.09 -15.22
N GLN A 154 -7.32 -4.28 -14.67
CA GLN A 154 -7.49 -4.51 -13.24
C GLN A 154 -6.18 -4.46 -12.45
N VAL A 155 -5.04 -4.65 -13.09
CA VAL A 155 -3.72 -4.71 -12.40
C VAL A 155 -3.21 -3.32 -12.07
N SER A 156 -3.31 -2.37 -13.01
CA SER A 156 -2.75 -1.02 -12.84
C SER A 156 -3.31 -0.26 -11.61
N PRO A 157 -4.63 -0.25 -11.35
CA PRO A 157 -5.16 0.40 -10.16
C PRO A 157 -4.64 -0.20 -8.85
N TRP A 158 -4.51 -1.53 -8.80
CA TRP A 158 -3.95 -2.21 -7.64
C TRP A 158 -2.45 -1.94 -7.48
N PHE A 159 -1.70 -1.96 -8.58
CA PHE A 159 -0.27 -1.63 -8.56
C PHE A 159 -0.02 -0.23 -7.99
N VAL A 160 -0.78 0.77 -8.44
CA VAL A 160 -0.68 2.14 -7.93
C VAL A 160 -1.06 2.21 -6.47
N LEU A 161 -2.22 1.67 -6.09
CA LEU A 161 -2.73 1.75 -4.72
C LEU A 161 -1.82 1.02 -3.73
N LEU A 162 -1.45 -0.21 -4.02
CA LEU A 162 -0.64 -1.04 -3.12
C LEU A 162 0.82 -0.59 -3.11
N GLY A 163 1.38 -0.23 -4.26
CA GLY A 163 2.74 0.32 -4.37
C GLY A 163 2.89 1.64 -3.63
N PHE A 164 1.87 2.50 -3.70
CA PHE A 164 1.83 3.75 -2.93
C PHE A 164 1.82 3.49 -1.41
N ASN A 165 1.03 2.51 -0.96
CA ASN A 165 1.01 2.13 0.46
C ASN A 165 2.30 1.46 0.92
N LEU A 166 2.95 0.65 0.08
CA LEU A 166 4.29 0.14 0.36
C LEU A 166 5.28 1.29 0.54
N PHE A 167 5.25 2.28 -0.35
CA PHE A 167 6.06 3.50 -0.20
C PHE A 167 5.79 4.21 1.13
N CYS A 168 4.52 4.38 1.52
CA CYS A 168 4.16 5.02 2.80
C CYS A 168 4.73 4.25 4.01
N VAL A 169 4.67 2.91 4.00
CA VAL A 169 5.22 2.06 5.07
C VAL A 169 6.74 2.16 5.13
N VAL A 170 7.42 2.08 3.99
CA VAL A 170 8.89 2.21 3.91
C VAL A 170 9.33 3.60 4.39
N ALA A 171 8.65 4.66 3.96
CA ALA A 171 8.94 6.02 4.41
C ALA A 171 8.69 6.22 5.91
N ALA A 172 7.68 5.55 6.48
CA ALA A 172 7.39 5.62 7.92
C ALA A 172 8.37 4.81 8.77
N SER A 173 8.99 3.76 8.21
CA SER A 173 9.97 2.93 8.93
C SER A 173 11.35 3.59 9.07
N GLY A 174 11.61 4.68 8.36
CA GLY A 174 12.80 5.53 8.52
C GLY A 174 13.98 5.08 7.76
#